data_349e7288e0bef4781059dc74c5bb6658
#
_entry.id   349e7288e0bef4781059dc74c5bb6658
#
_cell.length_a   1.000
_cell.length_b   1.000
_cell.length_c   1.000
_cell.angle_alpha   90.00
_cell.angle_beta   90.00
_cell.angle_gamma   90.00
#
_symmetry.space_group_name_H-M   'P 1'
#
loop_
_entity.id
_entity.type
_entity.pdbx_description
1 polymer ?
#
loop_
_entity_poly.entity_id
_entity_poly.type
_entity_poly.pdbx_seq_one_letter_code
_entity_poly.pdbx_strand_id
1 'polypeptide(L)'
;ARPRPRRVRVPVISSGRLGLLAYVATLLGISVVANGWALGWDWYEAGAMRAGLVMQGQWWRTVTALTLHADAGHIVANLVFGIVFGLLAAQALGGGVAWCCILVAGALGNGLNALIQNPEHSSIGASTAVFATLGLLAGYVWRARLMAQDRWPTRFGPIVGGIALLMFTGTGDENTDIGAHLMGFVCGFATGMVLTLLGRMPAPMRVQI
;
A
#
# COMPACT_ATOMS: atom_id res chain seq x y z
N ALA A 1 23.80 30.93 20.74
CA ALA A 1 23.91 29.74 19.90
C ALA A 1 22.59 28.96 20.05
N ARG A 2 21.81 28.76 18.98
CA ARG A 2 20.59 27.92 19.01
C ARG A 2 21.03 26.45 19.16
N PRO A 3 20.45 25.68 20.09
CA PRO A 3 20.79 24.27 20.24
C PRO A 3 20.46 23.54 18.92
N ARG A 4 21.41 22.73 18.41
CA ARG A 4 21.20 21.90 17.24
C ARG A 4 20.06 20.94 17.53
N PRO A 5 19.07 20.77 16.62
CA PRO A 5 18.01 19.82 16.82
C PRO A 5 18.61 18.42 17.01
N ARG A 6 18.24 17.78 18.10
CA ARG A 6 18.65 16.41 18.44
C ARG A 6 18.16 15.50 17.33
N ARG A 7 19.06 14.96 16.50
CA ARG A 7 18.72 13.93 15.53
C ARG A 7 18.13 12.74 16.29
N VAL A 8 16.83 12.58 16.23
CA VAL A 8 16.17 11.37 16.73
C VAL A 8 16.70 10.23 15.87
N ARG A 9 17.58 9.41 16.40
CA ARG A 9 17.95 8.14 15.78
C ARG A 9 16.69 7.27 15.86
N VAL A 10 15.99 7.12 14.74
CA VAL A 10 14.96 6.08 14.62
C VAL A 10 15.72 4.76 14.74
N PRO A 11 15.44 3.93 15.76
CA PRO A 11 16.06 2.61 15.82
C PRO A 11 15.71 1.89 14.51
N VAL A 12 16.72 1.43 13.78
CA VAL A 12 16.52 0.55 12.63
C VAL A 12 16.08 -0.79 13.20
N ILE A 13 14.78 -0.95 13.36
CA ILE A 13 14.20 -2.19 13.85
C ILE A 13 14.21 -3.16 12.66
N SER A 14 14.89 -4.28 12.82
CA SER A 14 14.96 -5.38 11.84
C SER A 14 13.62 -6.10 11.61
N SER A 15 12.49 -5.55 12.05
CA SER A 15 11.19 -6.18 12.23
C SER A 15 10.31 -6.27 10.96
N GLY A 16 10.75 -5.77 9.80
CA GLY A 16 9.95 -5.83 8.57
C GLY A 16 10.06 -7.13 7.78
N ARG A 17 10.92 -8.05 8.17
CA ARG A 17 11.25 -9.25 7.38
C ARG A 17 10.12 -10.27 7.28
N LEU A 18 9.38 -10.50 8.36
CA LEU A 18 8.26 -11.44 8.34
C LEU A 18 7.13 -10.95 7.43
N GLY A 19 6.74 -9.69 7.53
CA GLY A 19 5.73 -9.12 6.64
C GLY A 19 6.18 -9.11 5.18
N LEU A 20 7.47 -8.84 4.92
CA LEU A 20 8.05 -8.95 3.60
C LEU A 20 7.97 -10.38 3.06
N LEU A 21 8.38 -11.37 3.86
CA LEU A 21 8.30 -12.78 3.46
C LEU A 21 6.85 -13.21 3.21
N ALA A 22 5.92 -12.79 4.07
CA ALA A 22 4.50 -13.05 3.88
C ALA A 22 3.98 -12.42 2.59
N TYR A 23 4.33 -11.16 2.30
CA TYR A 23 3.98 -10.48 1.06
C TYR A 23 4.47 -11.24 -0.17
N VAL A 24 5.77 -11.54 -0.24
CA VAL A 24 6.37 -12.26 -1.37
C VAL A 24 5.77 -13.66 -1.53
N ALA A 25 5.68 -14.41 -0.42
CA ALA A 25 5.13 -15.77 -0.44
C ALA A 25 3.66 -15.79 -0.88
N THR A 26 2.85 -14.81 -0.45
CA THR A 26 1.45 -14.70 -0.85
C THR A 26 1.34 -14.41 -2.35
N LEU A 27 2.06 -13.42 -2.88
CA LEU A 27 1.95 -13.08 -4.29
C LEU A 27 2.41 -14.22 -5.19
N LEU A 28 3.56 -14.82 -4.89
CA LEU A 28 4.08 -15.95 -5.68
C LEU A 28 3.19 -17.20 -5.54
N GLY A 29 2.77 -17.53 -4.31
CA GLY A 29 1.93 -18.69 -4.05
C GLY A 29 0.56 -18.57 -4.75
N ILE A 30 -0.12 -17.44 -4.62
CA ILE A 30 -1.40 -17.22 -5.31
C ILE A 30 -1.21 -17.21 -6.82
N SER A 31 -0.15 -16.61 -7.36
CA SER A 31 0.11 -16.68 -8.81
C SER A 31 0.26 -18.10 -9.32
N VAL A 32 0.96 -18.96 -8.58
CA VAL A 32 1.10 -20.38 -8.96
C VAL A 32 -0.24 -21.12 -8.96
N VAL A 33 -1.04 -20.96 -7.89
CA VAL A 33 -2.34 -21.66 -7.79
C VAL A 33 -3.38 -21.10 -8.76
N ALA A 34 -3.39 -19.79 -9.00
CA ALA A 34 -4.34 -19.14 -9.90
C ALA A 34 -4.08 -19.53 -11.36
N ASN A 35 -2.82 -19.49 -11.82
CA ASN A 35 -2.45 -19.86 -13.17
C ASN A 35 -2.55 -21.36 -13.43
N GLY A 36 -2.40 -22.19 -12.39
CA GLY A 36 -2.53 -23.64 -12.45
C GLY A 36 -3.97 -24.15 -12.33
N TRP A 37 -4.98 -23.28 -12.20
CA TRP A 37 -6.36 -23.67 -11.92
C TRP A 37 -6.47 -24.66 -10.75
N ALA A 38 -5.66 -24.42 -9.72
CA ALA A 38 -5.58 -25.31 -8.58
C ALA A 38 -6.97 -25.48 -7.95
N LEU A 39 -7.27 -26.70 -7.55
CA LEU A 39 -8.56 -27.11 -6.98
C LEU A 39 -9.75 -26.99 -7.96
N GLY A 40 -9.52 -26.82 -9.26
CA GLY A 40 -10.58 -26.65 -10.27
C GLY A 40 -11.32 -25.32 -10.17
N TRP A 41 -10.76 -24.31 -9.51
CA TRP A 41 -11.37 -23.01 -9.30
C TRP A 41 -10.81 -21.96 -10.26
N ASP A 42 -11.68 -21.08 -10.75
CA ASP A 42 -11.26 -19.83 -11.38
C ASP A 42 -10.99 -18.80 -10.29
N TRP A 43 -9.71 -18.67 -9.94
CA TRP A 43 -9.23 -17.75 -8.90
C TRP A 43 -9.45 -16.29 -9.27
N TYR A 44 -9.40 -15.96 -10.57
CA TYR A 44 -9.66 -14.59 -11.05
C TYR A 44 -11.14 -14.25 -10.92
N GLU A 45 -12.02 -15.16 -11.33
CA GLU A 45 -13.47 -14.99 -11.18
C GLU A 45 -13.86 -14.88 -9.70
N ALA A 46 -13.27 -15.68 -8.84
CA ALA A 46 -13.57 -15.70 -7.40
C ALA A 46 -12.99 -14.52 -6.64
N GLY A 47 -11.83 -14.01 -7.05
CA GLY A 47 -11.02 -13.08 -6.24
C GLY A 47 -10.83 -11.67 -6.80
N ALA A 48 -11.06 -11.42 -8.10
CA ALA A 48 -10.92 -10.09 -8.68
C ALA A 48 -11.90 -9.10 -8.04
N MET A 49 -11.44 -7.87 -7.85
CA MET A 49 -12.30 -6.77 -7.43
C MET A 49 -13.24 -6.45 -8.62
N ARG A 50 -14.50 -6.78 -8.47
CA ARG A 50 -15.58 -6.39 -9.39
C ARG A 50 -16.47 -5.42 -8.67
N ALA A 51 -16.54 -4.19 -9.17
CA ALA A 51 -17.21 -3.09 -8.48
C ALA A 51 -18.65 -3.45 -8.09
N GLY A 52 -19.45 -3.99 -9.02
CA GLY A 52 -20.83 -4.40 -8.75
C GLY A 52 -20.96 -5.49 -7.68
N LEU A 53 -20.03 -6.45 -7.64
CA LEU A 53 -20.05 -7.52 -6.63
C LEU A 53 -19.60 -7.02 -5.25
N VAL A 54 -18.64 -6.11 -5.20
CA VAL A 54 -18.24 -5.46 -3.93
C VAL A 54 -19.41 -4.68 -3.35
N MET A 55 -20.15 -3.94 -4.19
CA MET A 55 -21.34 -3.19 -3.78
C MET A 55 -22.50 -4.09 -3.33
N GLN A 56 -22.54 -5.34 -3.80
CA GLN A 56 -23.50 -6.38 -3.35
C GLN A 56 -23.05 -7.11 -2.07
N GLY A 57 -21.95 -6.67 -1.44
CA GLY A 57 -21.47 -7.22 -0.16
C GLY A 57 -20.32 -8.22 -0.28
N GLN A 58 -19.77 -8.47 -1.46
CA GLN A 58 -18.58 -9.32 -1.63
C GLN A 58 -17.28 -8.55 -1.32
N TRP A 59 -17.22 -7.94 -0.12
CA TRP A 59 -16.14 -7.05 0.30
C TRP A 59 -14.75 -7.73 0.37
N TRP A 60 -14.69 -9.06 0.52
CA TRP A 60 -13.41 -9.80 0.50
C TRP A 60 -12.62 -9.58 -0.79
N ARG A 61 -13.31 -9.27 -1.90
CA ARG A 61 -12.70 -8.97 -3.20
C ARG A 61 -11.77 -7.77 -3.16
N THR A 62 -11.96 -6.85 -2.23
CA THR A 62 -11.06 -5.70 -2.05
C THR A 62 -9.68 -6.13 -1.56
N VAL A 63 -9.60 -7.25 -0.85
CA VAL A 63 -8.36 -7.85 -0.34
C VAL A 63 -7.80 -8.87 -1.33
N THR A 64 -8.64 -9.80 -1.80
CA THR A 64 -8.17 -10.91 -2.67
C THR A 64 -7.63 -10.40 -4.01
N ALA A 65 -8.21 -9.34 -4.55
CA ALA A 65 -7.72 -8.71 -5.78
C ALA A 65 -6.26 -8.25 -5.67
N LEU A 66 -5.79 -7.85 -4.47
CA LEU A 66 -4.40 -7.45 -4.24
C LEU A 66 -3.40 -8.61 -4.43
N THR A 67 -3.86 -9.85 -4.46
CA THR A 67 -3.01 -11.02 -4.59
C THR A 67 -2.96 -11.60 -6.01
N LEU A 68 -3.88 -11.19 -6.89
CA LEU A 68 -3.99 -11.67 -8.26
C LEU A 68 -3.19 -10.77 -9.23
N HIS A 69 -2.58 -11.36 -10.25
CA HIS A 69 -1.77 -10.65 -11.23
C HIS A 69 -2.00 -11.21 -12.64
N ALA A 70 -2.15 -10.33 -13.63
CA ALA A 70 -2.48 -10.70 -15.00
C ALA A 70 -1.35 -11.48 -15.69
N ASP A 71 -0.09 -11.09 -15.42
CA ASP A 71 1.08 -11.62 -16.10
C ASP A 71 2.36 -11.48 -15.23
N ALA A 72 3.47 -12.02 -15.76
CA ALA A 72 4.76 -12.02 -15.07
C ALA A 72 5.35 -10.60 -14.88
N GLY A 73 5.14 -9.71 -15.84
CA GLY A 73 5.62 -8.31 -15.74
C GLY A 73 4.89 -7.58 -14.60
N HIS A 74 3.58 -7.77 -14.54
CA HIS A 74 2.72 -7.17 -13.51
C HIS A 74 3.14 -7.63 -12.10
N ILE A 75 3.32 -8.93 -11.87
CA ILE A 75 3.74 -9.41 -10.54
C ILE A 75 5.16 -8.97 -10.19
N VAL A 76 6.10 -8.99 -11.14
CA VAL A 76 7.49 -8.54 -10.90
C VAL A 76 7.52 -7.07 -10.51
N ALA A 77 6.81 -6.21 -11.22
CA ALA A 77 6.72 -4.79 -10.87
C ALA A 77 6.17 -4.59 -9.45
N ASN A 78 5.08 -5.27 -9.11
CA ASN A 78 4.48 -5.21 -7.79
C ASN A 78 5.41 -5.76 -6.68
N LEU A 79 6.14 -6.83 -6.95
CA LEU A 79 7.14 -7.36 -6.01
C LEU A 79 8.25 -6.34 -5.78
N VAL A 80 8.83 -5.78 -6.83
CA VAL A 80 9.94 -4.80 -6.71
C VAL A 80 9.51 -3.58 -5.91
N PHE A 81 8.43 -2.92 -6.33
CA PHE A 81 7.97 -1.70 -5.65
C PHE A 81 7.40 -1.99 -4.25
N GLY A 82 6.67 -3.08 -4.08
CA GLY A 82 6.13 -3.49 -2.79
C GLY A 82 7.23 -3.84 -1.77
N ILE A 83 8.31 -4.50 -2.19
CA ILE A 83 9.49 -4.76 -1.35
C ILE A 83 10.14 -3.44 -0.93
N VAL A 84 10.46 -2.58 -1.90
CA VAL A 84 11.16 -1.31 -1.63
C VAL A 84 10.34 -0.42 -0.70
N PHE A 85 9.08 -0.13 -1.05
CA PHE A 85 8.25 0.78 -0.25
C PHE A 85 7.76 0.15 1.03
N GLY A 86 7.46 -1.15 1.03
CA GLY A 86 7.08 -1.89 2.24
C GLY A 86 8.19 -1.89 3.29
N LEU A 87 9.45 -2.08 2.88
CA LEU A 87 10.60 -1.97 3.78
C LEU A 87 10.79 -0.54 4.30
N LEU A 88 10.63 0.48 3.45
CA LEU A 88 10.69 1.88 3.88
C LEU A 88 9.60 2.20 4.91
N ALA A 89 8.38 1.73 4.67
CA ALA A 89 7.28 1.88 5.62
C ALA A 89 7.55 1.13 6.93
N ALA A 90 8.07 -0.10 6.86
CA ALA A 90 8.45 -0.89 8.03
C ALA A 90 9.56 -0.23 8.85
N GLN A 91 10.52 0.42 8.21
CA GLN A 91 11.56 1.20 8.90
C GLN A 91 11.00 2.45 9.58
N ALA A 92 9.98 3.09 9.00
CA ALA A 92 9.39 4.31 9.53
C ALA A 92 8.40 4.05 10.67
N LEU A 93 7.63 2.97 10.60
CA LEU A 93 6.46 2.70 11.45
C LEU A 93 6.61 1.47 12.34
N GLY A 94 7.58 0.61 12.04
CA GLY A 94 7.68 -0.75 12.57
C GLY A 94 6.94 -1.77 11.68
N GLY A 95 7.50 -2.99 11.58
CA GLY A 95 7.05 -3.98 10.59
C GLY A 95 5.58 -4.34 10.69
N GLY A 96 5.10 -4.72 11.86
CA GLY A 96 3.70 -5.14 12.04
C GLY A 96 2.70 -4.03 11.71
N VAL A 97 2.94 -2.81 12.22
CA VAL A 97 2.08 -1.65 11.94
C VAL A 97 2.10 -1.30 10.45
N ALA A 98 3.28 -1.26 9.83
CA ALA A 98 3.40 -0.92 8.42
C ALA A 98 2.62 -1.89 7.52
N TRP A 99 2.86 -3.20 7.65
CA TRP A 99 2.21 -4.19 6.79
C TRP A 99 0.69 -4.27 7.03
N CYS A 100 0.23 -4.13 8.27
CA CYS A 100 -1.20 -4.03 8.56
C CYS A 100 -1.82 -2.80 7.88
N CYS A 101 -1.20 -1.63 8.02
CA CYS A 101 -1.68 -0.39 7.39
C CYS A 101 -1.66 -0.47 5.86
N ILE A 102 -0.64 -1.09 5.27
CA ILE A 102 -0.55 -1.30 3.82
C ILE A 102 -1.73 -2.14 3.32
N LEU A 103 -2.00 -3.27 3.98
CA LEU A 103 -3.11 -4.14 3.61
C LEU A 103 -4.46 -3.43 3.76
N VAL A 104 -4.70 -2.80 4.90
CA VAL A 104 -5.96 -2.09 5.18
C VAL A 104 -6.16 -0.93 4.21
N ALA A 105 -5.14 -0.10 4.00
CA ALA A 105 -5.24 1.04 3.09
C ALA A 105 -5.39 0.60 1.62
N GLY A 106 -4.75 -0.49 1.21
CA GLY A 106 -4.93 -1.08 -0.11
C GLY A 106 -6.36 -1.62 -0.32
N ALA A 107 -6.88 -2.36 0.68
CA ALA A 107 -8.25 -2.86 0.64
C ALA A 107 -9.29 -1.71 0.61
N LEU A 108 -9.10 -0.68 1.43
CA LEU A 108 -9.94 0.52 1.41
C LEU A 108 -9.84 1.25 0.07
N GLY A 109 -8.65 1.32 -0.54
CA GLY A 109 -8.44 1.88 -1.88
C GLY A 109 -9.26 1.15 -2.94
N ASN A 110 -9.20 -0.18 -2.96
CA ASN A 110 -10.05 -0.99 -3.84
C ASN A 110 -11.53 -0.79 -3.55
N GLY A 111 -11.93 -0.68 -2.28
CA GLY A 111 -13.31 -0.40 -1.88
C GLY A 111 -13.80 0.96 -2.39
N LEU A 112 -13.00 2.02 -2.20
CA LEU A 112 -13.33 3.36 -2.73
C LEU A 112 -13.36 3.37 -4.26
N ASN A 113 -12.44 2.64 -4.91
CA ASN A 113 -12.46 2.51 -6.37
C ASN A 113 -13.77 1.84 -6.83
N ALA A 114 -14.20 0.77 -6.16
CA ALA A 114 -15.47 0.09 -6.47
C ALA A 114 -16.70 1.01 -6.34
N LEU A 115 -16.68 1.98 -5.42
CA LEU A 115 -17.77 2.94 -5.23
C LEU A 115 -17.94 3.92 -6.39
N ILE A 116 -16.86 4.26 -7.10
CA ILE A 116 -16.86 5.28 -8.15
C ILE A 116 -16.82 4.70 -9.56
N GLN A 117 -16.53 3.41 -9.70
CA GLN A 117 -16.45 2.73 -10.98
C GLN A 117 -17.79 2.15 -11.42
N ASN A 118 -17.92 1.88 -12.73
CA ASN A 118 -19.05 1.14 -13.26
C ASN A 118 -19.14 -0.26 -12.64
N PRO A 119 -20.33 -0.83 -12.45
CA PRO A 119 -20.51 -2.16 -11.84
C PRO A 119 -19.73 -3.29 -12.52
N GLU A 120 -19.48 -3.19 -13.82
CA GLU A 120 -18.74 -4.18 -14.62
C GLU A 120 -17.23 -4.02 -14.51
N HIS A 121 -16.75 -2.92 -13.91
CA HIS A 121 -15.32 -2.67 -13.73
C HIS A 121 -14.67 -3.75 -12.90
N SER A 122 -13.53 -4.27 -13.38
CA SER A 122 -12.76 -5.31 -12.71
C SER A 122 -11.31 -4.85 -12.56
N SER A 123 -10.71 -5.12 -11.41
CA SER A 123 -9.33 -4.76 -11.08
C SER A 123 -8.63 -5.87 -10.31
N ILE A 124 -7.35 -6.09 -10.61
CA ILE A 124 -6.45 -7.04 -9.92
C ILE A 124 -5.07 -6.42 -9.79
N GLY A 125 -4.32 -6.85 -8.81
CA GLY A 125 -2.91 -6.46 -8.60
C GLY A 125 -2.64 -5.87 -7.23
N ALA A 126 -1.43 -6.11 -6.72
CA ALA A 126 -0.96 -5.52 -5.47
C ALA A 126 -0.69 -4.00 -5.60
N SER A 127 -0.80 -3.45 -6.79
CA SER A 127 -0.46 -2.06 -7.08
C SER A 127 -1.24 -1.06 -6.23
N THR A 128 -2.53 -1.29 -5.97
CA THR A 128 -3.32 -0.46 -5.06
C THR A 128 -2.68 -0.39 -3.66
N ALA A 129 -2.16 -1.50 -3.13
CA ALA A 129 -1.45 -1.53 -1.85
C ALA A 129 -0.04 -0.89 -1.95
N VAL A 130 0.63 -1.02 -3.09
CA VAL A 130 1.91 -0.33 -3.36
C VAL A 130 1.71 1.19 -3.35
N PHE A 131 0.68 1.70 -4.04
CA PHE A 131 0.36 3.12 -4.01
C PHE A 131 -0.19 3.59 -2.66
N ALA A 132 -0.91 2.73 -1.93
CA ALA A 132 -1.27 2.99 -0.55
C ALA A 132 -0.02 3.14 0.34
N THR A 133 1.04 2.36 0.10
CA THR A 133 2.31 2.50 0.83
C THR A 133 3.00 3.83 0.54
N LEU A 134 2.99 4.28 -0.70
CA LEU A 134 3.50 5.60 -1.07
C LEU A 134 2.71 6.72 -0.39
N GLY A 135 1.38 6.64 -0.43
CA GLY A 135 0.50 7.56 0.27
C GLY A 135 0.78 7.58 1.78
N LEU A 136 0.89 6.40 2.40
CA LEU A 136 1.19 6.22 3.82
C LEU A 136 2.50 6.93 4.22
N LEU A 137 3.56 6.72 3.48
CA LEU A 137 4.85 7.38 3.69
C LEU A 137 4.75 8.89 3.48
N ALA A 138 4.09 9.32 2.41
CA ALA A 138 3.91 10.74 2.11
C ALA A 138 3.12 11.45 3.21
N GLY A 139 1.98 10.89 3.65
CA GLY A 139 1.14 11.43 4.72
C GLY A 139 1.86 11.48 6.06
N TYR A 140 2.57 10.39 6.41
CA TYR A 140 3.35 10.31 7.64
C TYR A 140 4.48 11.35 7.69
N VAL A 141 5.28 11.47 6.63
CA VAL A 141 6.40 12.42 6.56
C VAL A 141 5.89 13.85 6.47
N TRP A 142 4.86 14.11 5.67
CA TRP A 142 4.26 15.44 5.55
C TRP A 142 3.77 15.95 6.90
N ARG A 143 3.02 15.14 7.64
CA ARG A 143 2.50 15.51 8.95
C ARG A 143 3.62 15.72 9.98
N ALA A 144 4.62 14.83 9.99
CA ALA A 144 5.78 14.97 10.88
C ALA A 144 6.54 16.29 10.64
N ARG A 145 6.73 16.68 9.38
CA ARG A 145 7.38 17.95 8.99
C ARG A 145 6.51 19.17 9.26
N LEU A 146 5.20 19.04 9.10
CA LEU A 146 4.26 20.09 9.46
C LEU A 146 4.35 20.42 10.97
N MET A 147 4.41 19.37 11.81
CA MET A 147 4.57 19.55 13.27
C MET A 147 5.94 20.09 13.65
N ALA A 148 6.99 19.78 12.88
CA ALA A 148 8.34 20.31 13.08
C ALA A 148 8.52 21.75 12.57
N GLN A 149 7.48 22.35 11.97
CA GLN A 149 7.52 23.69 11.36
C GLN A 149 8.62 23.85 10.28
N ASP A 150 8.89 22.79 9.54
CA ASP A 150 9.86 22.81 8.45
C ASP A 150 9.46 23.79 7.33
N ARG A 151 10.43 24.16 6.49
CA ARG A 151 10.19 25.04 5.33
C ARG A 151 9.19 24.42 4.37
N TRP A 152 8.38 25.26 3.72
CA TRP A 152 7.32 24.85 2.79
C TRP A 152 7.77 23.81 1.75
N PRO A 153 8.90 23.96 1.02
CA PRO A 153 9.31 22.98 0.03
C PRO A 153 9.60 21.58 0.63
N THR A 154 10.14 21.53 1.86
CA THR A 154 10.41 20.25 2.52
C THR A 154 9.14 19.57 3.03
N ARG A 155 8.08 20.31 3.35
CA ARG A 155 6.78 19.75 3.76
C ARG A 155 6.08 19.06 2.59
N PHE A 156 6.05 19.71 1.45
CA PHE A 156 5.30 19.22 0.28
C PHE A 156 6.11 18.26 -0.59
N GLY A 157 7.44 18.20 -0.44
CA GLY A 157 8.30 17.27 -1.18
C GLY A 157 7.79 15.82 -1.21
N PRO A 158 7.39 15.21 -0.08
CA PRO A 158 6.86 13.84 -0.08
C PRO A 158 5.56 13.67 -0.86
N ILE A 159 4.69 14.67 -0.82
CA ILE A 159 3.42 14.64 -1.58
C ILE A 159 3.71 14.77 -3.07
N VAL A 160 4.51 15.75 -3.46
CA VAL A 160 4.89 15.96 -4.87
C VAL A 160 5.65 14.76 -5.41
N GLY A 161 6.60 14.20 -4.63
CA GLY A 161 7.33 12.99 -5.01
C GLY A 161 6.41 11.77 -5.15
N GLY A 162 5.47 11.59 -4.23
CA GLY A 162 4.48 10.52 -4.29
C GLY A 162 3.55 10.64 -5.51
N ILE A 163 3.05 11.85 -5.80
CA ILE A 163 2.23 12.12 -6.98
C ILE A 163 3.04 11.93 -8.27
N ALA A 164 4.28 12.44 -8.34
CA ALA A 164 5.13 12.25 -9.50
C ALA A 164 5.41 10.78 -9.78
N LEU A 165 5.65 9.99 -8.73
CA LEU A 165 5.85 8.55 -8.86
C LEU A 165 4.56 7.84 -9.28
N LEU A 166 3.40 8.24 -8.74
CA LEU A 166 2.09 7.77 -9.17
C LEU A 166 1.89 8.01 -10.67
N MET A 167 2.18 9.22 -11.14
CA MET A 167 2.06 9.55 -12.56
C MET A 167 3.05 8.77 -13.44
N PHE A 168 4.27 8.57 -12.96
CA PHE A 168 5.31 7.89 -13.74
C PHE A 168 5.10 6.36 -13.82
N THR A 169 4.67 5.73 -12.72
CA THR A 169 4.53 4.26 -12.64
C THR A 169 3.08 3.80 -12.73
N GLY A 170 2.13 4.67 -12.44
CA GLY A 170 0.71 4.35 -12.32
C GLY A 170 -0.09 4.47 -13.61
N THR A 171 0.50 4.99 -14.71
CA THR A 171 -0.22 5.27 -15.96
C THR A 171 0.39 4.54 -17.18
N GLY A 172 1.28 3.58 -16.94
CA GLY A 172 2.18 3.06 -17.97
C GLY A 172 1.62 2.01 -18.94
N ASP A 173 0.38 1.52 -18.75
CA ASP A 173 -0.19 0.46 -19.60
C ASP A 173 -1.70 0.70 -19.80
N GLU A 174 -2.23 0.31 -20.95
CA GLU A 174 -3.65 0.46 -21.31
C GLU A 174 -4.60 -0.25 -20.32
N ASN A 175 -4.12 -1.29 -19.67
CA ASN A 175 -4.87 -2.07 -18.67
C ASN A 175 -4.66 -1.60 -17.22
N THR A 176 -3.99 -0.46 -17.01
CA THR A 176 -3.70 0.05 -15.66
C THR A 176 -4.92 0.70 -15.04
N ASP A 177 -5.37 0.20 -13.89
CA ASP A 177 -6.45 0.84 -13.10
C ASP A 177 -5.94 2.06 -12.33
N ILE A 178 -5.89 3.20 -13.04
CA ILE A 178 -5.46 4.49 -12.46
C ILE A 178 -6.34 4.88 -11.27
N GLY A 179 -7.64 4.56 -11.32
CA GLY A 179 -8.59 4.82 -10.23
C GLY A 179 -8.19 4.10 -8.95
N ALA A 180 -7.89 2.80 -9.03
CA ALA A 180 -7.41 2.01 -7.89
C ALA A 180 -6.09 2.55 -7.33
N HIS A 181 -5.15 2.95 -8.19
CA HIS A 181 -3.88 3.54 -7.76
C HIS A 181 -4.08 4.85 -7.00
N LEU A 182 -4.92 5.74 -7.53
CA LEU A 182 -5.24 7.02 -6.88
C LEU A 182 -5.95 6.80 -5.54
N MET A 183 -6.96 5.92 -5.49
CA MET A 183 -7.68 5.62 -4.25
C MET A 183 -6.78 4.92 -3.22
N GLY A 184 -5.89 4.04 -3.65
CA GLY A 184 -4.86 3.46 -2.79
C GLY A 184 -3.98 4.54 -2.16
N PHE A 185 -3.44 5.45 -2.98
CA PHE A 185 -2.61 6.57 -2.51
C PHE A 185 -3.37 7.46 -1.51
N VAL A 186 -4.61 7.82 -1.79
CA VAL A 186 -5.45 8.65 -0.90
C VAL A 186 -5.70 7.96 0.44
N CYS A 187 -6.08 6.68 0.42
CA CYS A 187 -6.30 5.90 1.65
C CYS A 187 -5.02 5.76 2.47
N GLY A 188 -3.90 5.49 1.80
CA GLY A 188 -2.60 5.44 2.44
C GLY A 188 -2.20 6.77 3.08
N PHE A 189 -2.37 7.88 2.35
CA PHE A 189 -2.07 9.21 2.85
C PHE A 189 -2.88 9.56 4.10
N ALA A 190 -4.19 9.31 4.07
CA ALA A 190 -5.07 9.49 5.23
C ALA A 190 -4.61 8.63 6.42
N THR A 191 -4.27 7.35 6.18
CA THR A 191 -3.74 6.44 7.21
C THR A 191 -2.45 6.96 7.82
N GLY A 192 -1.50 7.45 7.00
CA GLY A 192 -0.24 8.04 7.46
C GLY A 192 -0.45 9.29 8.33
N MET A 193 -1.42 10.11 7.98
CA MET A 193 -1.81 11.26 8.81
C MET A 193 -2.41 10.82 10.15
N VAL A 194 -3.33 9.86 10.15
CA VAL A 194 -3.98 9.36 11.36
C VAL A 194 -2.96 8.75 12.32
N LEU A 195 -2.03 7.95 11.84
CA LEU A 195 -0.97 7.36 12.67
C LEU A 195 -0.13 8.41 13.39
N THR A 196 0.10 9.56 12.79
CA THR A 196 0.82 10.66 13.45
C THR A 196 -0.04 11.43 14.45
N LEU A 197 -1.38 11.43 14.29
CA LEU A 197 -2.31 12.04 15.24
C LEU A 197 -2.47 11.19 16.51
N LEU A 198 -2.50 9.86 16.37
CA LEU A 198 -2.62 8.94 17.50
C LEU A 198 -1.39 8.95 18.42
N GLY A 199 -0.41 9.80 18.11
CA GLY A 199 0.86 9.89 18.81
C GLY A 199 1.68 8.64 18.56
N ARG A 200 2.96 8.79 18.29
CA ARG A 200 3.91 7.70 18.16
C ARG A 200 3.82 6.79 19.40
N MET A 201 2.90 5.86 19.37
CA MET A 201 3.01 4.69 20.22
C MET A 201 4.09 3.84 19.54
N PRO A 202 5.34 3.77 20.03
CA PRO A 202 6.16 2.64 19.67
C PRO A 202 5.35 1.45 20.17
N ALA A 203 4.68 0.75 19.24
CA ALA A 203 4.04 -0.50 19.59
C ALA A 203 5.12 -1.35 20.28
N PRO A 204 4.83 -1.93 21.45
CA PRO A 204 5.82 -2.68 22.18
C PRO A 204 6.43 -3.71 21.22
N MET A 205 7.75 -3.87 21.28
CA MET A 205 8.54 -4.70 20.35
C MET A 205 7.94 -6.10 20.11
N ARG A 206 7.12 -6.60 21.03
CA ARG A 206 6.40 -7.88 20.96
C ARG A 206 5.25 -7.91 19.92
N VAL A 207 4.78 -6.78 19.44
CA VAL A 207 3.71 -6.67 18.42
C VAL A 207 4.29 -6.40 17.04
N GLN A 208 5.61 -6.23 16.92
CA GLN A 208 6.31 -5.86 15.69
C GLN A 208 7.17 -6.99 15.09
N ILE A 209 7.15 -8.18 15.70
CA ILE A 209 7.92 -9.35 15.24
C ILE A 209 7.22 -10.05 14.09
#